data_44d1ba036f96e74818358697d13328b6
#
_entry.id   44d1ba036f96e74818358697d13328b6
#
_cell.length_a   1.000
_cell.length_b   1.000
_cell.length_c   1.000
_cell.angle_alpha   90.00
_cell.angle_beta   90.00
_cell.angle_gamma   90.00
#
_symmetry.space_group_name_H-M   'P 1'
#
loop_
_entity.id
_entity.type
_entity.pdbx_description
1 polymer ?
#
loop_
_entity_poly.entity_id
_entity_poly.type
_entity_poly.pdbx_seq_one_letter_code
_entity_poly.pdbx_strand_id
1 'polypeptide(L)'
;MKKLLIIIVILSSLIIANILFKTDNSKLDKDTKTLSEEINLLELASSFEIFKKDNKIKLIKKNSCYKIKSIDYCSDNKKVQLLNKFISSNVKDTYENTEKNLIRLGFDNVDNKRSMIINGNKTLSFGNINKYDEIYVLQEDKIYKVDYYKGMLEIATKQWIDKSKPIINTLESDEFNILIHEKIKINPCVSISHEDLLSDKKFSTLRNSFFDLYASDVKATPIEYYDKVKKNNSLFTVYLISPHSNKIINHFIIWKESHLVYFTESVPSILPKLAFVVPNSVYDNISNYCKK
;
A
#
# COMPACT_ATOMS: atom_id res chain seq x y z
N MET A 1 18.27 -64.18 7.22
CA MET A 1 17.10 -64.09 6.36
C MET A 1 15.85 -63.57 7.08
N LYS A 2 15.41 -64.12 8.25
CA LYS A 2 14.20 -63.66 8.93
C LYS A 2 14.16 -62.16 9.28
N LYS A 3 15.27 -61.55 9.74
CA LYS A 3 15.35 -60.12 10.06
C LYS A 3 15.20 -59.21 8.84
N LEU A 4 15.69 -59.62 7.69
CA LEU A 4 15.58 -58.83 6.44
C LEU A 4 14.14 -58.84 5.93
N LEU A 5 13.43 -59.95 6.07
CA LEU A 5 12.03 -60.06 5.66
C LEU A 5 11.11 -59.18 6.50
N ILE A 6 11.37 -59.04 7.82
CA ILE A 6 10.61 -58.18 8.72
C ILE A 6 10.81 -56.70 8.32
N ILE A 7 12.03 -56.29 7.98
CA ILE A 7 12.32 -54.89 7.54
C ILE A 7 11.59 -54.59 6.23
N ILE A 8 11.55 -55.52 5.28
CA ILE A 8 10.84 -55.31 4.01
C ILE A 8 9.34 -55.16 4.24
N VAL A 9 8.74 -55.96 5.12
CA VAL A 9 7.32 -55.88 5.46
C VAL A 9 7.00 -54.52 6.15
N ILE A 10 7.82 -54.04 7.04
CA ILE A 10 7.61 -52.74 7.70
C ILE A 10 7.74 -51.60 6.69
N LEU A 11 8.72 -51.64 5.81
CA LEU A 11 8.91 -50.61 4.77
C LEU A 11 7.75 -50.59 3.76
N SER A 12 7.27 -51.77 3.33
CA SER A 12 6.14 -51.84 2.43
C SER A 12 4.83 -51.35 3.09
N SER A 13 4.60 -51.66 4.36
CA SER A 13 3.43 -51.15 5.09
C SER A 13 3.45 -49.65 5.28
N LEU A 14 4.64 -49.03 5.52
CA LEU A 14 4.83 -47.58 5.59
C LEU A 14 4.60 -46.88 4.24
N ILE A 15 5.04 -47.52 3.14
CA ILE A 15 4.79 -47.01 1.79
C ILE A 15 3.30 -47.04 1.45
N ILE A 16 2.63 -48.15 1.76
CA ILE A 16 1.19 -48.30 1.54
C ILE A 16 0.40 -47.31 2.39
N ALA A 17 0.75 -47.14 3.67
CA ALA A 17 0.15 -46.12 4.52
C ALA A 17 0.33 -44.71 3.94
N ASN A 18 1.53 -44.38 3.49
CA ASN A 18 1.81 -43.05 2.89
C ASN A 18 1.03 -42.82 1.58
N ILE A 19 0.83 -43.86 0.77
CA ILE A 19 0.00 -43.80 -0.46
C ILE A 19 -1.47 -43.62 -0.09
N LEU A 20 -1.99 -44.35 0.91
CA LEU A 20 -3.37 -44.24 1.36
C LEU A 20 -3.64 -42.85 2.00
N PHE A 21 -2.75 -42.38 2.83
CA PHE A 21 -2.88 -41.02 3.38
C PHE A 21 -2.74 -39.91 2.32
N LYS A 22 -1.96 -40.13 1.27
CA LYS A 22 -1.84 -39.19 0.15
C LYS A 22 -3.07 -39.17 -0.76
N THR A 23 -3.71 -40.35 -0.94
CA THR A 23 -4.97 -40.50 -1.72
C THR A 23 -6.17 -39.92 -0.99
N ASP A 24 -6.22 -39.95 0.34
CA ASP A 24 -7.31 -39.31 1.08
C ASP A 24 -7.17 -37.77 1.05
N ASN A 25 -5.95 -37.22 1.04
CA ASN A 25 -5.75 -35.77 0.86
C ASN A 25 -6.01 -35.28 -0.57
N SER A 26 -5.94 -36.15 -1.58
CA SER A 26 -6.27 -35.81 -2.97
C SER A 26 -7.78 -35.81 -3.27
N LYS A 27 -8.62 -36.31 -2.36
CA LYS A 27 -10.08 -36.21 -2.49
C LYS A 27 -10.67 -34.94 -1.92
N LEU A 28 -9.83 -34.05 -1.30
CA LEU A 28 -10.25 -32.73 -0.81
C LEU A 28 -10.17 -31.64 -1.88
N ASP A 29 -9.71 -31.94 -3.08
CA ASP A 29 -9.62 -31.00 -4.20
C ASP A 29 -10.86 -31.04 -5.11
N LYS A 30 -12.05 -31.24 -4.50
CA LYS A 30 -13.31 -31.07 -5.21
C LYS A 30 -13.79 -29.63 -5.11
N ASP A 31 -13.59 -28.87 -6.21
CA ASP A 31 -14.36 -27.69 -6.56
C ASP A 31 -14.51 -26.62 -5.46
N THR A 32 -13.42 -26.31 -4.73
CA THR A 32 -13.43 -25.14 -3.84
C THR A 32 -13.38 -23.89 -4.70
N LYS A 33 -14.55 -23.29 -4.90
CA LYS A 33 -14.67 -22.02 -5.59
C LYS A 33 -13.99 -20.91 -4.79
N THR A 34 -13.41 -19.97 -5.50
CA THR A 34 -12.90 -18.73 -4.90
C THR A 34 -14.04 -17.80 -4.53
N LEU A 35 -13.78 -16.85 -3.64
CA LEU A 35 -14.78 -15.84 -3.29
C LEU A 35 -15.23 -15.04 -4.53
N SER A 36 -14.31 -14.73 -5.45
CA SER A 36 -14.64 -14.04 -6.71
C SER A 36 -15.63 -14.80 -7.58
N GLU A 37 -15.49 -16.13 -7.65
CA GLU A 37 -16.43 -16.98 -8.39
C GLU A 37 -17.80 -17.02 -7.72
N GLU A 38 -17.84 -17.17 -6.39
CA GLU A 38 -19.11 -17.20 -5.63
C GLU A 38 -19.90 -15.89 -5.72
N ILE A 39 -19.20 -14.75 -5.71
CA ILE A 39 -19.85 -13.42 -5.82
C ILE A 39 -20.03 -12.97 -7.29
N ASN A 40 -19.73 -13.82 -8.27
CA ASN A 40 -19.77 -13.48 -9.70
C ASN A 40 -18.99 -12.22 -10.05
N LEU A 41 -17.76 -12.11 -9.55
CA LEU A 41 -16.82 -11.05 -9.91
C LEU A 41 -16.01 -11.51 -11.12
N LEU A 42 -16.54 -11.30 -12.32
CA LEU A 42 -15.97 -11.79 -13.59
C LEU A 42 -14.72 -11.03 -14.03
N GLU A 43 -14.55 -9.81 -13.53
CA GLU A 43 -13.43 -8.93 -13.92
C GLU A 43 -12.55 -8.58 -12.73
N LEU A 44 -11.29 -8.24 -13.01
CA LEU A 44 -10.38 -7.68 -12.00
C LEU A 44 -11.01 -6.44 -11.39
N ALA A 45 -10.95 -6.33 -10.06
CA ALA A 45 -11.49 -5.19 -9.36
C ALA A 45 -10.85 -3.89 -9.86
N SER A 46 -11.67 -2.99 -10.38
CA SER A 46 -11.26 -1.64 -10.82
C SER A 46 -11.41 -0.60 -9.71
N SER A 47 -12.20 -0.90 -8.69
CA SER A 47 -12.35 -0.05 -7.51
C SER A 47 -12.76 -0.82 -6.26
N PHE A 48 -12.32 -0.29 -5.12
CA PHE A 48 -12.72 -0.74 -3.78
C PHE A 48 -13.20 0.45 -2.98
N GLU A 49 -14.33 0.31 -2.32
CA GLU A 49 -14.82 1.30 -1.37
C GLU A 49 -15.07 0.59 -0.03
N ILE A 50 -14.24 0.87 0.97
CA ILE A 50 -14.24 0.18 2.27
C ILE A 50 -14.86 1.12 3.30
N PHE A 51 -15.80 0.61 4.06
CA PHE A 51 -16.55 1.36 5.06
C PHE A 51 -16.34 0.79 6.45
N LYS A 52 -16.29 1.67 7.44
CA LYS A 52 -16.41 1.34 8.85
C LYS A 52 -17.20 2.46 9.52
N LYS A 53 -18.45 2.17 9.92
CA LYS A 53 -19.42 3.19 10.35
C LYS A 53 -19.57 4.27 9.25
N ASP A 54 -19.45 5.54 9.62
CA ASP A 54 -19.58 6.71 8.72
C ASP A 54 -18.30 7.03 7.94
N ASN A 55 -17.21 6.34 8.25
CA ASN A 55 -15.92 6.57 7.60
C ASN A 55 -15.73 5.62 6.42
N LYS A 56 -15.10 6.14 5.37
CA LYS A 56 -14.81 5.34 4.18
C LYS A 56 -13.50 5.71 3.53
N ILE A 57 -12.92 4.73 2.84
CA ILE A 57 -11.84 4.95 1.87
C ILE A 57 -12.26 4.40 0.53
N LYS A 58 -11.95 5.12 -0.55
CA LYS A 58 -12.21 4.68 -1.92
C LYS A 58 -10.90 4.63 -2.70
N LEU A 59 -10.62 3.46 -3.26
CA LEU A 59 -9.50 3.17 -4.13
C LEU A 59 -10.02 2.98 -5.55
N ILE A 60 -9.40 3.63 -6.53
CA ILE A 60 -9.80 3.53 -7.95
C ILE A 60 -8.56 3.23 -8.76
N LYS A 61 -8.60 2.17 -9.56
CA LYS A 61 -7.52 1.80 -10.47
C LYS A 61 -7.37 2.88 -11.55
N LYS A 62 -6.18 3.47 -11.63
CA LYS A 62 -5.80 4.41 -12.69
C LYS A 62 -4.39 4.06 -13.15
N ASN A 63 -4.25 3.74 -14.44
CA ASN A 63 -2.98 3.32 -15.03
C ASN A 63 -2.34 2.14 -14.25
N SER A 64 -1.16 2.34 -13.70
CA SER A 64 -0.37 1.31 -13.01
C SER A 64 -0.68 1.16 -11.51
N CYS A 65 -1.49 2.05 -10.90
CA CYS A 65 -1.77 2.01 -9.46
C CYS A 65 -3.25 2.19 -9.11
N TYR A 66 -3.60 1.88 -7.86
CA TYR A 66 -4.88 2.28 -7.29
C TYR A 66 -4.72 3.62 -6.58
N LYS A 67 -5.45 4.64 -7.02
CA LYS A 67 -5.45 5.96 -6.40
C LYS A 67 -6.46 6.04 -5.26
N ILE A 68 -6.03 6.62 -4.15
CA ILE A 68 -6.90 7.00 -3.03
C ILE A 68 -7.68 8.24 -3.47
N LYS A 69 -9.00 8.10 -3.69
CA LYS A 69 -9.83 9.16 -4.30
C LYS A 69 -9.76 10.50 -3.57
N SER A 70 -9.72 10.48 -2.23
CA SER A 70 -9.75 11.70 -1.40
C SER A 70 -8.53 12.60 -1.57
N ILE A 71 -7.38 12.02 -1.96
CA ILE A 71 -6.10 12.73 -2.07
C ILE A 71 -5.45 12.62 -3.44
N ASP A 72 -6.05 11.83 -4.36
CA ASP A 72 -5.53 11.52 -5.70
C ASP A 72 -4.09 10.99 -5.71
N TYR A 73 -3.73 10.18 -4.72
CA TYR A 73 -2.40 9.61 -4.53
C TYR A 73 -2.42 8.09 -4.66
N CYS A 74 -1.35 7.50 -5.22
CA CYS A 74 -1.23 6.05 -5.36
C CYS A 74 -1.22 5.35 -3.99
N SER A 75 -2.00 4.31 -3.85
CA SER A 75 -2.01 3.47 -2.66
C SER A 75 -0.82 2.51 -2.65
N ASP A 76 -0.47 2.04 -1.45
CA ASP A 76 0.51 0.98 -1.26
C ASP A 76 0.07 -0.30 -2.00
N ASN A 77 0.86 -0.70 -2.98
CA ASN A 77 0.56 -1.87 -3.80
C ASN A 77 0.49 -3.15 -2.98
N LYS A 78 1.29 -3.28 -1.91
CA LYS A 78 1.25 -4.46 -1.02
C LYS A 78 -0.11 -4.57 -0.35
N LYS A 79 -0.72 -3.44 0.06
CA LYS A 79 -2.07 -3.45 0.65
C LYS A 79 -3.15 -3.78 -0.36
N VAL A 80 -3.05 -3.25 -1.58
CA VAL A 80 -3.97 -3.62 -2.65
C VAL A 80 -3.88 -5.12 -2.98
N GLN A 81 -2.68 -5.69 -2.94
CA GLN A 81 -2.50 -7.13 -3.10
C GLN A 81 -3.22 -7.95 -2.01
N LEU A 82 -3.37 -7.43 -0.77
CA LEU A 82 -4.16 -8.12 0.25
C LEU A 82 -5.64 -8.18 -0.13
N LEU A 83 -6.20 -7.11 -0.73
CA LEU A 83 -7.57 -7.11 -1.24
C LEU A 83 -7.74 -8.13 -2.39
N ASN A 84 -6.79 -8.16 -3.31
CA ASN A 84 -6.84 -9.12 -4.42
C ASN A 84 -6.72 -10.57 -3.93
N LYS A 85 -5.81 -10.83 -2.98
CA LYS A 85 -5.68 -12.16 -2.34
C LYS A 85 -6.97 -12.56 -1.63
N PHE A 86 -7.60 -11.62 -0.92
CA PHE A 86 -8.88 -11.86 -0.26
C PHE A 86 -9.98 -12.27 -1.24
N ILE A 87 -10.13 -11.57 -2.35
CA ILE A 87 -11.13 -11.89 -3.37
C ILE A 87 -10.83 -13.24 -4.05
N SER A 88 -9.55 -13.57 -4.24
CA SER A 88 -9.11 -14.84 -4.83
C SER A 88 -8.98 -15.96 -3.81
N SER A 89 -9.32 -15.76 -2.53
CA SER A 89 -9.23 -16.81 -1.52
C SER A 89 -10.33 -17.85 -1.73
N ASN A 90 -9.99 -19.10 -1.42
CA ASN A 90 -10.93 -20.20 -1.48
C ASN A 90 -12.01 -20.05 -0.40
N VAL A 91 -13.26 -20.33 -0.77
CA VAL A 91 -14.37 -20.43 0.18
C VAL A 91 -14.21 -21.72 0.96
N LYS A 92 -14.01 -21.60 2.27
CA LYS A 92 -13.81 -22.76 3.18
C LYS A 92 -15.11 -23.33 3.69
N ASP A 93 -16.14 -22.50 3.77
CA ASP A 93 -17.45 -22.89 4.26
C ASP A 93 -18.52 -21.90 3.79
N THR A 94 -19.77 -22.33 3.70
CA THR A 94 -20.91 -21.51 3.30
C THR A 94 -22.08 -21.72 4.26
N TYR A 95 -22.73 -20.62 4.65
CA TYR A 95 -23.87 -20.64 5.55
C TYR A 95 -25.03 -19.85 4.94
N GLU A 96 -26.25 -20.26 5.24
CA GLU A 96 -27.46 -19.53 4.89
C GLU A 96 -27.56 -18.22 5.69
N ASN A 97 -28.08 -17.17 5.08
CA ASN A 97 -28.36 -15.88 5.71
C ASN A 97 -29.61 -15.99 6.60
N THR A 98 -29.46 -16.57 7.78
CA THR A 98 -30.51 -16.65 8.80
C THR A 98 -30.17 -15.74 9.97
N GLU A 99 -31.15 -15.26 10.71
CA GLU A 99 -30.96 -14.42 11.90
C GLU A 99 -30.00 -15.08 12.90
N LYS A 100 -30.16 -16.40 13.12
CA LYS A 100 -29.28 -17.19 13.98
C LYS A 100 -27.81 -17.14 13.51
N ASN A 101 -27.58 -17.26 12.21
CA ASN A 101 -26.22 -17.22 11.64
C ASN A 101 -25.67 -15.80 11.68
N LEU A 102 -26.47 -14.76 11.40
CA LEU A 102 -26.04 -13.38 11.48
C LEU A 102 -25.53 -13.02 12.88
N ILE A 103 -26.28 -13.37 13.94
CA ILE A 103 -25.86 -13.15 15.33
C ILE A 103 -24.60 -13.95 15.64
N ARG A 104 -24.62 -15.27 15.38
CA ARG A 104 -23.48 -16.16 15.69
C ARG A 104 -22.19 -15.76 15.01
N LEU A 105 -22.26 -15.25 13.79
CA LEU A 105 -21.10 -14.90 12.96
C LEU A 105 -20.74 -13.41 13.05
N GLY A 106 -21.46 -12.64 13.87
CA GLY A 106 -21.12 -11.27 14.28
C GLY A 106 -21.47 -10.18 13.28
N PHE A 107 -22.55 -10.33 12.52
CA PHE A 107 -23.06 -9.31 11.62
C PHE A 107 -24.00 -8.33 12.32
N ASP A 108 -24.49 -8.64 13.52
CA ASP A 108 -25.33 -7.81 14.37
C ASP A 108 -24.57 -6.74 15.15
N ASN A 109 -23.24 -6.85 15.21
CA ASN A 109 -22.42 -5.90 15.96
C ASN A 109 -22.29 -4.57 15.23
N VAL A 110 -23.15 -3.61 15.60
CA VAL A 110 -23.22 -2.26 15.03
C VAL A 110 -21.87 -1.51 15.18
N ASP A 111 -21.16 -1.75 16.27
CA ASP A 111 -19.88 -1.06 16.55
C ASP A 111 -18.74 -1.49 15.63
N ASN A 112 -18.78 -2.72 15.15
CA ASN A 112 -17.78 -3.28 14.23
C ASN A 112 -18.27 -3.43 12.79
N LYS A 113 -19.42 -2.86 12.45
CA LYS A 113 -19.98 -2.95 11.11
C LYS A 113 -18.99 -2.45 10.07
N ARG A 114 -18.53 -3.36 9.23
CA ARG A 114 -17.63 -3.10 8.10
C ARG A 114 -18.26 -3.62 6.83
N SER A 115 -18.05 -2.91 5.75
CA SER A 115 -18.49 -3.37 4.43
C SER A 115 -17.49 -2.93 3.37
N MET A 116 -17.57 -3.57 2.22
CA MET A 116 -16.79 -3.23 1.04
C MET A 116 -17.69 -3.26 -0.18
N ILE A 117 -17.55 -2.26 -1.04
CA ILE A 117 -18.17 -2.26 -2.37
C ILE A 117 -17.06 -2.42 -3.40
N ILE A 118 -17.19 -3.43 -4.26
CA ILE A 118 -16.27 -3.72 -5.36
C ILE A 118 -16.91 -3.29 -6.66
N ASN A 119 -16.19 -2.58 -7.50
CA ASN A 119 -16.63 -2.07 -8.82
C ASN A 119 -17.94 -1.28 -8.77
N GLY A 120 -18.33 -0.75 -7.60
CA GLY A 120 -19.54 0.04 -7.39
C GLY A 120 -20.84 -0.76 -7.30
N ASN A 121 -20.82 -2.06 -7.48
CA ASN A 121 -22.03 -2.89 -7.57
C ASN A 121 -22.05 -4.14 -6.67
N LYS A 122 -20.90 -4.67 -6.26
CA LYS A 122 -20.83 -5.84 -5.37
C LYS A 122 -20.58 -5.42 -3.94
N THR A 123 -21.60 -5.57 -3.08
CA THR A 123 -21.51 -5.21 -1.66
C THR A 123 -21.24 -6.44 -0.83
N LEU A 124 -20.16 -6.40 -0.03
CA LEU A 124 -19.79 -7.41 0.94
C LEU A 124 -19.91 -6.81 2.33
N SER A 125 -20.60 -7.49 3.24
CA SER A 125 -20.62 -7.14 4.67
C SER A 125 -19.73 -8.13 5.43
N PHE A 126 -19.07 -7.67 6.49
CA PHE A 126 -18.11 -8.47 7.24
C PHE A 126 -18.58 -8.75 8.66
N GLY A 127 -18.54 -10.03 9.02
CA GLY A 127 -18.76 -10.51 10.38
C GLY A 127 -17.47 -10.58 11.20
N ASN A 128 -17.45 -11.47 12.18
CA ASN A 128 -16.31 -11.68 13.06
C ASN A 128 -15.11 -12.31 12.32
N ILE A 129 -13.92 -12.03 12.82
CA ILE A 129 -12.69 -12.73 12.47
C ILE A 129 -12.46 -13.79 13.56
N ASN A 130 -12.24 -15.03 13.15
CA ASN A 130 -11.98 -16.11 14.09
C ASN A 130 -10.48 -16.24 14.44
N LYS A 131 -10.14 -17.15 15.34
CA LYS A 131 -8.76 -17.40 15.82
C LYS A 131 -7.81 -17.98 14.77
N TYR A 132 -8.30 -18.34 13.59
CA TYR A 132 -7.52 -18.89 12.49
C TYR A 132 -7.31 -17.87 11.37
N ASP A 133 -7.53 -16.57 11.64
CA ASP A 133 -7.48 -15.50 10.65
C ASP A 133 -8.42 -15.76 9.46
N GLU A 134 -9.64 -16.22 9.75
CA GLU A 134 -10.73 -16.36 8.79
C GLU A 134 -11.83 -15.36 9.11
N ILE A 135 -12.48 -14.81 8.09
CA ILE A 135 -13.55 -13.83 8.22
C ILE A 135 -14.83 -14.36 7.56
N TYR A 136 -15.96 -13.99 8.13
CA TYR A 136 -17.26 -14.26 7.54
C TYR A 136 -17.69 -13.09 6.66
N VAL A 137 -18.15 -13.40 5.45
CA VAL A 137 -18.51 -12.42 4.41
C VAL A 137 -19.94 -12.70 3.96
N LEU A 138 -20.83 -11.76 4.23
CA LEU A 138 -22.20 -11.80 3.74
C LEU A 138 -22.29 -11.09 2.39
N GLN A 139 -22.83 -11.78 1.41
CA GLN A 139 -23.21 -11.24 0.11
C GLN A 139 -24.57 -11.82 -0.27
N GLU A 140 -25.55 -10.93 -0.44
CA GLU A 140 -26.93 -11.29 -0.72
C GLU A 140 -27.51 -12.23 0.36
N ASP A 141 -27.83 -13.45 0.01
CA ASP A 141 -28.47 -14.46 0.86
C ASP A 141 -27.51 -15.51 1.44
N LYS A 142 -26.18 -15.37 1.22
CA LYS A 142 -25.19 -16.33 1.66
C LYS A 142 -24.08 -15.68 2.46
N ILE A 143 -23.56 -16.47 3.41
CA ILE A 143 -22.40 -16.10 4.22
C ILE A 143 -21.26 -17.06 3.89
N TYR A 144 -20.15 -16.51 3.45
CA TYR A 144 -18.94 -17.25 3.09
C TYR A 144 -17.88 -17.12 4.19
N LYS A 145 -17.19 -18.19 4.51
CA LYS A 145 -16.00 -18.18 5.37
C LYS A 145 -14.76 -18.24 4.49
N VAL A 146 -13.90 -17.23 4.58
CA VAL A 146 -12.70 -17.07 3.76
C VAL A 146 -11.51 -16.61 4.60
N ASP A 147 -10.30 -16.62 4.03
CA ASP A 147 -9.11 -16.10 4.68
C ASP A 147 -9.21 -14.59 4.90
N TYR A 148 -8.76 -14.14 6.07
CA TYR A 148 -8.62 -12.73 6.42
C TYR A 148 -7.15 -12.29 6.34
N TYR A 149 -6.91 -11.21 5.66
CA TYR A 149 -5.58 -10.59 5.58
C TYR A 149 -5.55 -9.32 6.43
N LYS A 150 -4.75 -9.35 7.50
CA LYS A 150 -4.66 -8.23 8.45
C LYS A 150 -4.35 -6.91 7.74
N GLY A 151 -5.16 -5.90 8.03
CA GLY A 151 -5.03 -4.56 7.45
C GLY A 151 -5.80 -4.31 6.16
N MET A 152 -6.43 -5.32 5.55
CA MET A 152 -7.20 -5.14 4.29
C MET A 152 -8.47 -4.30 4.46
N LEU A 153 -9.03 -4.20 5.66
CA LEU A 153 -10.25 -3.43 5.97
C LEU A 153 -9.95 -2.12 6.71
N GLU A 154 -8.74 -1.61 6.60
CA GLU A 154 -8.40 -0.33 7.20
C GLU A 154 -9.03 0.83 6.43
N ILE A 155 -9.48 1.85 7.16
CA ILE A 155 -10.14 3.03 6.57
C ILE A 155 -9.29 4.30 6.68
N ALA A 156 -8.23 4.28 7.51
CA ALA A 156 -7.36 5.44 7.68
C ALA A 156 -6.50 5.65 6.43
N THR A 157 -6.70 6.75 5.73
CA THR A 157 -6.01 7.11 4.48
C THR A 157 -4.50 6.91 4.56
N LYS A 158 -3.86 7.34 5.67
CA LYS A 158 -2.41 7.22 5.87
C LYS A 158 -1.88 5.79 5.86
N GLN A 159 -2.72 4.80 6.12
CA GLN A 159 -2.33 3.40 6.10
C GLN A 159 -2.31 2.82 4.68
N TRP A 160 -2.92 3.50 3.72
CA TRP A 160 -2.96 3.10 2.32
C TRP A 160 -1.92 3.81 1.46
N ILE A 161 -1.17 4.76 2.01
CA ILE A 161 -0.16 5.52 1.26
C ILE A 161 1.12 4.71 1.20
N ASP A 162 1.69 4.59 0.00
CA ASP A 162 3.02 4.04 -0.18
C ASP A 162 4.06 5.02 0.34
N LYS A 163 4.78 4.59 1.37
CA LYS A 163 5.83 5.38 2.03
C LYS A 163 7.23 5.07 1.51
N SER A 164 7.36 4.05 0.67
CA SER A 164 8.67 3.55 0.23
C SER A 164 9.30 4.41 -0.87
N LYS A 165 8.49 5.20 -1.58
CA LYS A 165 8.96 6.03 -2.69
C LYS A 165 8.19 7.34 -2.78
N PRO A 166 8.36 8.27 -1.83
CA PRO A 166 7.61 9.53 -1.83
C PRO A 166 7.84 10.40 -3.07
N ILE A 167 8.98 10.26 -3.74
CA ILE A 167 9.36 11.05 -4.92
C ILE A 167 9.02 10.35 -6.24
N ILE A 168 9.22 9.02 -6.34
CA ILE A 168 9.29 8.31 -7.64
C ILE A 168 7.90 8.02 -8.23
N ASN A 169 6.84 8.09 -7.45
CA ASN A 169 5.48 7.82 -7.97
C ASN A 169 4.98 8.85 -9.00
N THR A 170 5.73 9.91 -9.25
CA THR A 170 5.37 11.02 -10.14
C THR A 170 6.33 11.21 -11.31
N LEU A 171 7.46 10.49 -11.35
CA LEU A 171 8.44 10.63 -12.43
C LEU A 171 8.05 9.73 -13.60
N GLU A 172 7.76 10.35 -14.74
CA GLU A 172 7.56 9.66 -16.03
C GLU A 172 8.90 9.27 -16.71
N SER A 173 10.02 9.83 -16.24
CA SER A 173 11.37 9.52 -16.73
C SER A 173 12.35 9.33 -15.57
N ASP A 174 13.29 8.42 -15.74
CA ASP A 174 14.36 8.14 -14.77
C ASP A 174 15.51 9.16 -14.83
N GLU A 175 15.48 10.08 -15.81
CA GLU A 175 16.53 11.08 -16.03
C GLU A 175 16.07 12.48 -15.64
N PHE A 176 16.78 13.11 -14.71
CA PHE A 176 16.52 14.48 -14.27
C PHE A 176 17.76 15.17 -13.70
N ASN A 177 17.85 16.48 -13.94
CA ASN A 177 18.79 17.35 -13.26
C ASN A 177 18.14 17.85 -11.95
N ILE A 178 18.95 18.13 -10.94
CA ILE A 178 18.50 18.63 -9.65
C ILE A 178 18.93 20.07 -9.48
N LEU A 179 17.98 20.95 -9.17
CA LEU A 179 18.24 22.29 -8.65
C LEU A 179 17.71 22.41 -7.21
N ILE A 180 18.53 22.89 -6.30
CA ILE A 180 18.14 23.11 -4.91
C ILE A 180 18.29 24.60 -4.58
N HIS A 181 17.22 25.17 -4.06
CA HIS A 181 17.19 26.53 -3.57
C HIS A 181 16.98 26.52 -2.05
N GLU A 182 17.83 27.26 -1.35
CA GLU A 182 17.60 27.55 0.06
C GLU A 182 16.60 28.73 0.16
N LYS A 183 15.46 28.51 0.78
CA LYS A 183 14.35 29.47 0.81
C LYS A 183 13.88 29.86 -0.60
N ILE A 184 13.44 31.12 -0.77
CA ILE A 184 13.01 31.70 -2.05
C ILE A 184 14.18 32.52 -2.66
N LYS A 185 15.41 32.01 -2.57
CA LYS A 185 16.55 32.64 -3.21
C LYS A 185 16.48 32.47 -4.72
N ILE A 186 16.85 33.50 -5.48
CA ILE A 186 16.81 33.48 -6.96
C ILE A 186 17.83 32.50 -7.50
N ASN A 187 19.01 32.41 -6.91
CA ASN A 187 20.07 31.50 -7.35
C ASN A 187 19.99 30.19 -6.59
N PRO A 188 20.12 29.05 -7.29
CA PRO A 188 20.22 27.75 -6.64
C PRO A 188 21.49 27.65 -5.80
N CYS A 189 21.43 27.03 -4.62
CA CYS A 189 22.61 26.68 -3.86
C CYS A 189 23.29 25.41 -4.40
N VAL A 190 22.52 24.57 -5.12
CA VAL A 190 23.02 23.35 -5.77
C VAL A 190 22.40 23.23 -7.14
N SER A 191 23.24 22.92 -8.15
CA SER A 191 22.82 22.56 -9.51
C SER A 191 23.64 21.35 -9.94
N ILE A 192 22.99 20.23 -10.24
CA ILE A 192 23.64 18.96 -10.54
C ILE A 192 22.97 18.35 -11.76
N SER A 193 23.77 17.94 -12.77
CA SER A 193 23.28 17.15 -13.89
C SER A 193 22.94 15.72 -13.46
N HIS A 194 22.11 15.05 -14.22
CA HIS A 194 21.79 13.63 -14.00
C HIS A 194 23.06 12.77 -14.01
N GLU A 195 23.94 12.99 -14.98
CA GLU A 195 25.19 12.26 -15.13
C GLU A 195 26.11 12.44 -13.93
N ASP A 196 26.29 13.68 -13.47
CA ASP A 196 27.12 13.97 -12.28
C ASP A 196 26.52 13.37 -11.01
N LEU A 197 25.18 13.41 -10.89
CA LEU A 197 24.49 12.81 -9.75
C LEU A 197 24.75 11.32 -9.64
N LEU A 198 24.85 10.61 -10.77
CA LEU A 198 25.07 9.17 -10.80
C LEU A 198 26.55 8.79 -10.70
N SER A 199 27.45 9.53 -11.35
CA SER A 199 28.86 9.17 -11.52
C SER A 199 29.78 9.77 -10.44
N ASP A 200 29.53 10.99 -9.98
CA ASP A 200 30.42 11.68 -9.05
C ASP A 200 30.15 11.23 -7.60
N LYS A 201 31.16 10.64 -6.98
CA LYS A 201 31.12 10.16 -5.58
C LYS A 201 30.75 11.28 -4.59
N LYS A 202 31.11 12.54 -4.88
CA LYS A 202 30.77 13.66 -3.99
C LYS A 202 29.26 13.86 -3.83
N PHE A 203 28.43 13.41 -4.80
CA PHE A 203 26.99 13.52 -4.74
C PHE A 203 26.29 12.24 -4.24
N SER A 204 27.03 11.19 -3.90
CA SER A 204 26.47 9.89 -3.47
C SER A 204 25.50 10.03 -2.31
N THR A 205 25.83 10.84 -1.30
CA THR A 205 24.99 11.08 -0.11
C THR A 205 23.68 11.79 -0.49
N LEU A 206 23.77 12.78 -1.38
CA LEU A 206 22.60 13.50 -1.86
C LEU A 206 21.70 12.62 -2.71
N ARG A 207 22.32 11.84 -3.62
CA ARG A 207 21.61 10.84 -4.43
C ARG A 207 20.80 9.88 -3.58
N ASN A 208 21.44 9.29 -2.55
CA ASN A 208 20.75 8.36 -1.66
C ASN A 208 19.60 9.04 -0.89
N SER A 209 19.74 10.32 -0.55
CA SER A 209 18.67 11.10 0.10
C SER A 209 17.41 11.25 -0.76
N PHE A 210 17.51 11.11 -2.09
CA PHE A 210 16.37 11.20 -3.00
C PHE A 210 15.90 9.82 -3.49
N PHE A 211 16.82 8.94 -3.90
CA PHE A 211 16.47 7.64 -4.49
C PHE A 211 16.09 6.59 -3.45
N ASP A 212 16.70 6.64 -2.26
CA ASP A 212 16.43 5.72 -1.16
C ASP A 212 15.49 6.33 -0.11
N LEU A 213 14.75 7.38 -0.48
CA LEU A 213 13.89 8.08 0.44
C LEU A 213 12.74 7.18 0.91
N TYR A 214 12.69 6.97 2.21
CA TYR A 214 11.61 6.27 2.90
C TYR A 214 10.96 7.19 3.94
N ALA A 215 9.65 7.30 3.90
CA ALA A 215 8.92 8.08 4.89
C ALA A 215 8.51 7.19 6.09
N SER A 216 8.79 7.66 7.29
CA SER A 216 8.37 7.00 8.54
C SER A 216 6.88 7.21 8.82
N ASP A 217 6.34 8.38 8.45
CA ASP A 217 4.94 8.74 8.61
C ASP A 217 4.46 9.65 7.47
N VAL A 218 3.14 9.81 7.36
CA VAL A 218 2.47 10.72 6.42
C VAL A 218 1.42 11.52 7.17
N LYS A 219 1.44 12.84 6.97
CA LYS A 219 0.46 13.75 7.56
C LYS A 219 -0.35 14.43 6.45
N ALA A 220 -1.66 14.54 6.64
CA ALA A 220 -2.47 15.45 5.84
C ALA A 220 -2.07 16.89 6.19
N THR A 221 -1.80 17.71 5.18
CA THR A 221 -1.43 19.12 5.38
C THR A 221 -2.59 20.01 4.95
N PRO A 222 -3.22 20.75 5.88
CA PRO A 222 -4.13 21.84 5.53
C PRO A 222 -3.40 22.94 4.76
N ILE A 223 -4.10 23.63 3.87
CA ILE A 223 -3.58 24.74 3.05
C ILE A 223 -2.89 25.81 3.93
N GLU A 224 -3.49 26.11 5.08
CA GLU A 224 -2.99 27.10 6.05
C GLU A 224 -1.61 26.76 6.61
N TYR A 225 -1.29 25.48 6.70
CA TYR A 225 0.01 25.00 7.15
C TYR A 225 1.10 25.34 6.13
N TYR A 226 0.77 25.33 4.85
CA TYR A 226 1.69 25.61 3.76
C TYR A 226 2.21 27.06 3.76
N ASP A 227 1.34 28.02 4.07
CA ASP A 227 1.72 29.43 4.20
C ASP A 227 2.62 29.66 5.42
N LYS A 228 2.42 28.88 6.48
CA LYS A 228 3.31 28.86 7.65
C LYS A 228 4.68 28.28 7.31
N VAL A 229 4.71 27.22 6.51
CA VAL A 229 5.96 26.57 6.06
C VAL A 229 6.78 27.50 5.18
N LYS A 230 6.18 28.27 4.26
CA LYS A 230 6.88 29.26 3.41
C LYS A 230 7.60 30.34 4.21
N LYS A 231 7.12 30.64 5.41
CA LYS A 231 7.77 31.60 6.34
C LYS A 231 8.89 30.96 7.16
N ASN A 232 9.06 29.63 7.08
CA ASN A 232 10.08 28.92 7.84
C ASN A 232 11.48 29.22 7.29
N ASN A 233 12.41 29.58 8.17
CA ASN A 233 13.81 29.84 7.81
C ASN A 233 14.62 28.60 7.41
N SER A 234 14.09 27.40 7.67
CA SER A 234 14.72 26.10 7.41
C SER A 234 14.02 25.35 6.26
N LEU A 235 13.87 26.03 5.11
CA LEU A 235 13.17 25.52 3.94
C LEU A 235 14.14 25.36 2.76
N PHE A 236 14.07 24.20 2.10
CA PHE A 236 14.66 23.97 0.78
C PHE A 236 13.58 23.65 -0.25
N THR A 237 13.73 24.23 -1.44
CA THR A 237 12.93 23.84 -2.60
C THR A 237 13.84 23.07 -3.56
N VAL A 238 13.41 21.89 -3.95
CA VAL A 238 14.12 21.00 -4.87
C VAL A 238 13.32 20.89 -6.16
N TYR A 239 13.91 21.25 -7.28
CA TYR A 239 13.34 21.11 -8.61
C TYR A 239 13.99 19.94 -9.32
N LEU A 240 13.17 19.06 -9.90
CA LEU A 240 13.60 18.07 -10.87
C LEU A 240 13.31 18.61 -12.26
N ILE A 241 14.33 18.67 -13.10
CA ILE A 241 14.30 19.31 -14.41
C ILE A 241 14.65 18.28 -15.46
N SER A 242 13.88 18.20 -16.54
CA SER A 242 14.20 17.35 -17.68
C SER A 242 15.53 17.80 -18.31
N PRO A 243 16.51 16.90 -18.49
CA PRO A 243 17.77 17.24 -19.13
C PRO A 243 17.61 17.63 -20.60
N HIS A 244 16.56 17.12 -21.27
CA HIS A 244 16.32 17.36 -22.69
C HIS A 244 15.51 18.61 -23.01
N SER A 245 14.61 19.03 -22.12
CA SER A 245 13.69 20.15 -22.39
C SER A 245 13.86 21.35 -21.45
N ASN A 246 14.70 21.24 -20.43
CA ASN A 246 14.85 22.23 -19.35
C ASN A 246 13.51 22.56 -18.63
N LYS A 247 12.49 21.72 -18.78
CA LYS A 247 11.20 21.91 -18.10
C LYS A 247 11.25 21.30 -16.71
N ILE A 248 10.60 21.95 -15.76
CA ILE A 248 10.39 21.38 -14.43
C ILE A 248 9.46 20.18 -14.59
N ILE A 249 9.97 18.99 -14.27
CA ILE A 249 9.20 17.74 -14.21
C ILE A 249 8.41 17.72 -12.92
N ASN A 250 9.09 18.04 -11.82
CA ASN A 250 8.49 18.05 -10.49
C ASN A 250 9.24 18.98 -9.54
N HIS A 251 8.62 19.39 -8.45
CA HIS A 251 9.33 20.09 -7.41
C HIS A 251 8.82 19.71 -6.02
N PHE A 252 9.71 19.76 -5.04
CA PHE A 252 9.47 19.35 -3.67
C PHE A 252 9.89 20.45 -2.72
N ILE A 253 9.22 20.48 -1.57
CA ILE A 253 9.59 21.32 -0.47
C ILE A 253 10.00 20.44 0.69
N ILE A 254 11.17 20.73 1.26
CA ILE A 254 11.75 20.04 2.40
C ILE A 254 11.97 21.07 3.51
N TRP A 255 11.45 20.79 4.70
CA TRP A 255 11.63 21.70 5.85
C TRP A 255 11.82 20.92 7.14
N LYS A 256 12.46 21.58 8.10
CA LYS A 256 12.66 21.05 9.44
C LYS A 256 11.80 21.82 10.43
N GLU A 257 11.04 21.12 11.25
CA GLU A 257 10.25 21.67 12.34
C GLU A 257 10.54 20.87 13.60
N SER A 258 11.10 21.52 14.61
CA SER A 258 11.61 20.87 15.83
C SER A 258 12.64 19.77 15.48
N HIS A 259 12.34 18.51 15.77
CA HIS A 259 13.19 17.35 15.52
C HIS A 259 12.74 16.51 14.30
N LEU A 260 11.72 16.94 13.55
CA LEU A 260 11.20 16.24 12.39
C LEU A 260 11.52 16.97 11.10
N VAL A 261 11.82 16.20 10.07
CA VAL A 261 11.99 16.68 8.70
C VAL A 261 10.77 16.24 7.89
N TYR A 262 10.21 17.19 7.18
CA TYR A 262 9.06 16.99 6.32
C TYR A 262 9.43 17.18 4.87
N PHE A 263 8.80 16.40 4.03
CA PHE A 263 8.92 16.41 2.60
C PHE A 263 7.52 16.47 1.98
N THR A 264 7.29 17.37 1.04
CA THR A 264 6.04 17.42 0.30
C THR A 264 6.28 17.73 -1.16
N GLU A 265 5.52 17.09 -2.03
CA GLU A 265 5.46 17.44 -3.45
C GLU A 265 4.64 18.72 -3.60
N SER A 266 5.15 19.65 -4.38
CA SER A 266 4.47 20.91 -4.68
C SER A 266 4.28 21.01 -6.18
N VAL A 267 3.09 20.67 -6.65
CA VAL A 267 2.70 20.90 -8.04
C VAL A 267 2.06 22.29 -8.14
N PRO A 268 2.45 23.16 -9.07
CA PRO A 268 1.96 24.54 -9.15
C PRO A 268 0.43 24.68 -9.20
N SER A 269 -0.28 23.66 -9.69
CA SER A 269 -1.73 23.65 -9.84
C SER A 269 -2.47 22.87 -8.76
N ILE A 270 -1.77 22.11 -7.90
CA ILE A 270 -2.38 21.24 -6.88
C ILE A 270 -1.67 21.51 -5.56
N LEU A 271 -2.41 22.05 -4.60
CA LEU A 271 -1.89 22.23 -3.25
C LEU A 271 -1.47 20.86 -2.66
N PRO A 272 -0.30 20.77 -2.04
CA PRO A 272 0.18 19.54 -1.47
C PRO A 272 -0.77 19.05 -0.38
N LYS A 273 -1.37 17.89 -0.60
CA LYS A 273 -2.33 17.28 0.34
C LYS A 273 -1.65 16.47 1.43
N LEU A 274 -0.36 16.15 1.23
CA LEU A 274 0.40 15.25 2.09
C LEU A 274 1.79 15.80 2.38
N ALA A 275 2.21 15.68 3.63
CA ALA A 275 3.60 15.83 4.04
C ALA A 275 4.13 14.49 4.56
N PHE A 276 5.25 14.05 4.03
CA PHE A 276 5.95 12.84 4.45
C PHE A 276 6.97 13.18 5.51
N VAL A 277 7.00 12.43 6.59
CA VAL A 277 8.05 12.53 7.60
C VAL A 277 9.22 11.66 7.16
N VAL A 278 10.34 12.30 6.87
CA VAL A 278 11.55 11.67 6.33
C VAL A 278 12.70 11.72 7.34
N PRO A 279 13.77 10.90 7.16
CA PRO A 279 14.94 10.92 8.02
C PRO A 279 15.60 12.31 8.06
N ASN A 280 16.10 12.71 9.22
CA ASN A 280 16.80 14.00 9.41
C ASN A 280 18.01 14.14 8.48
N SER A 281 18.68 13.02 8.16
CA SER A 281 19.81 12.99 7.23
C SER A 281 19.50 13.58 5.86
N VAL A 282 18.25 13.52 5.40
CA VAL A 282 17.83 14.13 4.12
C VAL A 282 18.03 15.64 4.17
N TYR A 283 17.53 16.29 5.21
CA TYR A 283 17.67 17.73 5.41
C TYR A 283 19.14 18.12 5.65
N ASP A 284 19.83 17.38 6.50
CA ASP A 284 21.21 17.67 6.88
C ASP A 284 22.16 17.54 5.68
N ASN A 285 21.96 16.53 4.83
CA ASN A 285 22.71 16.35 3.58
C ASN A 285 22.51 17.55 2.65
N ILE A 286 21.25 17.93 2.38
CA ILE A 286 20.95 19.10 1.54
C ILE A 286 21.57 20.38 2.12
N SER A 287 21.40 20.61 3.41
CA SER A 287 21.97 21.78 4.10
C SER A 287 23.50 21.86 3.98
N ASN A 288 24.18 20.74 4.06
CA ASN A 288 25.65 20.67 3.92
C ASN A 288 26.12 21.03 2.50
N TYR A 289 25.35 20.67 1.47
CA TYR A 289 25.68 21.08 0.09
C TYR A 289 25.41 22.57 -0.16
N CYS A 290 24.39 23.13 0.46
CA CYS A 290 24.04 24.54 0.31
C CYS A 290 24.90 25.50 1.13
N LYS A 291 25.71 25.00 2.08
CA LYS A 291 26.63 25.83 2.91
C LYS A 291 28.04 25.92 2.33
N LYS A 292 28.36 25.11 1.33
CA LYS A 292 29.67 25.15 0.62
C LYS A 292 29.62 26.16 -0.51
#